data_af67ccaa532774f3d45763d13a036961
#
_entry.id   af67ccaa532774f3d45763d13a036961
#
_cell.length_a   1.000
_cell.length_b   1.000
_cell.length_c   1.000
_cell.angle_alpha   90.00
_cell.angle_beta   90.00
_cell.angle_gamma   90.00
#
_symmetry.space_group_name_H-M   'P 1'
#
loop_
_entity.id
_entity.type
_entity.pdbx_description
1 polymer ?
#
loop_
_entity_poly.entity_id
_entity_poly.type
_entity_poly.pdbx_seq_one_letter_code
_entity_poly.pdbx_strand_id
1 'polypeptide(L)'
;MGLVLLVLLALLSQLAQLAQYPTKLNNHIKKITTMETKHTEFEEMRQQLGILKNKLDNQTLINDKLIRQSMLNKMSFMKKYTWVSFLVLLFIYYAYYEAREIFNLSWWFYGATVIIMTFSVCFDAYINRVDKEEFLNGDLIAASLQMQRMKKLRKKSLLCGISILTIWIPWLCVELYNGLGLANGGENTSLFYGMMVGAGIGLVMGVAIGIWIYLHMQRINSDIIKQIDELTKETE
;
A
#
# COMPACT_ATOMS: atom_id res chain seq x y z
N MET A 1 -23.33 -20.49 102.21
CA MET A 1 -24.08 -20.08 100.95
C MET A 1 -23.26 -19.28 99.97
N GLY A 2 -22.33 -18.43 100.37
CA GLY A 2 -21.57 -17.57 99.44
C GLY A 2 -20.59 -18.33 98.53
N LEU A 3 -19.99 -19.42 98.99
CA LEU A 3 -18.98 -20.13 98.18
C LEU A 3 -19.57 -20.90 96.97
N VAL A 4 -20.78 -21.46 97.15
CA VAL A 4 -21.50 -22.18 96.12
C VAL A 4 -21.95 -21.25 94.99
N LEU A 5 -22.34 -20.02 95.36
CA LEU A 5 -22.75 -18.99 94.41
C LEU A 5 -21.56 -18.50 93.51
N LEU A 6 -20.39 -18.39 94.15
CA LEU A 6 -19.14 -17.99 93.46
C LEU A 6 -18.69 -19.06 92.46
N VAL A 7 -18.77 -20.35 92.86
CA VAL A 7 -18.42 -21.45 91.95
C VAL A 7 -19.41 -21.54 90.76
N LEU A 8 -20.70 -21.30 91.04
CA LEU A 8 -21.73 -21.31 89.99
C LEU A 8 -21.56 -20.15 88.98
N LEU A 9 -21.18 -18.94 89.44
CA LEU A 9 -20.87 -17.79 88.61
C LEU A 9 -19.59 -18.03 87.77
N ALA A 10 -18.59 -18.66 88.36
CA ALA A 10 -17.36 -19.01 87.60
C ALA A 10 -17.63 -20.05 86.52
N LEU A 11 -18.46 -21.09 86.82
CA LEU A 11 -18.87 -22.06 85.76
C LEU A 11 -19.75 -21.43 84.66
N LEU A 12 -20.67 -20.53 85.01
CA LEU A 12 -21.47 -19.80 84.03
C LEU A 12 -20.58 -18.89 83.10
N SER A 13 -19.56 -18.26 83.68
CA SER A 13 -18.63 -17.44 82.89
C SER A 13 -17.79 -18.28 81.90
N GLN A 14 -17.37 -19.49 82.32
CA GLN A 14 -16.66 -20.42 81.47
C GLN A 14 -17.59 -20.99 80.39
N LEU A 15 -18.82 -21.33 80.69
CA LEU A 15 -19.80 -21.74 79.69
C LEU A 15 -20.12 -20.64 78.66
N ALA A 16 -20.23 -19.38 79.15
CA ALA A 16 -20.41 -18.22 78.20
C ALA A 16 -19.21 -18.02 77.29
N GLN A 17 -17.99 -18.25 77.80
CA GLN A 17 -16.79 -18.21 76.92
C GLN A 17 -16.77 -19.36 75.92
N LEU A 18 -17.13 -20.58 76.30
CA LEU A 18 -17.26 -21.73 75.39
C LEU A 18 -18.36 -21.52 74.37
N ALA A 19 -19.44 -20.85 74.65
CA ALA A 19 -20.52 -20.53 73.73
C ALA A 19 -20.09 -19.47 72.66
N GLN A 20 -19.06 -18.67 72.94
CA GLN A 20 -18.52 -17.70 71.95
C GLN A 20 -17.50 -18.31 70.96
N TYR A 21 -16.93 -19.49 71.31
CA TYR A 21 -15.94 -20.16 70.44
C TYR A 21 -16.49 -20.53 69.06
N PRO A 22 -17.69 -21.10 68.91
CA PRO A 22 -18.21 -21.48 67.62
C PRO A 22 -18.51 -20.25 66.70
N THR A 23 -18.89 -19.11 67.26
CA THR A 23 -19.15 -17.88 66.50
C THR A 23 -17.87 -17.27 66.00
N LYS A 24 -16.77 -17.25 66.74
CA LYS A 24 -15.45 -16.79 66.29
C LYS A 24 -14.89 -17.73 65.25
N LEU A 25 -14.97 -19.02 65.36
CA LEU A 25 -14.55 -20.02 64.44
C LEU A 25 -15.30 -19.90 63.11
N ASN A 26 -16.63 -19.74 63.16
CA ASN A 26 -17.48 -19.60 62.02
C ASN A 26 -17.17 -18.31 61.23
N ASN A 27 -16.85 -17.21 61.92
CA ASN A 27 -16.43 -15.95 61.31
C ASN A 27 -15.02 -16.05 60.65
N HIS A 28 -14.09 -16.83 61.25
CA HIS A 28 -12.79 -17.10 60.63
C HIS A 28 -12.90 -17.97 59.40
N ILE A 29 -13.71 -19.03 59.44
CA ILE A 29 -13.97 -19.89 58.28
C ILE A 29 -14.62 -19.08 57.17
N LYS A 30 -15.62 -18.27 57.46
CA LYS A 30 -16.27 -17.40 56.45
C LYS A 30 -15.30 -16.40 55.82
N LYS A 31 -14.36 -15.85 56.59
CA LYS A 31 -13.34 -14.94 56.11
C LYS A 31 -12.31 -15.65 55.20
N ILE A 32 -11.91 -16.88 55.53
CA ILE A 32 -11.00 -17.70 54.72
C ILE A 32 -11.67 -18.08 53.40
N THR A 33 -12.91 -18.58 53.46
CA THR A 33 -13.69 -18.96 52.27
C THR A 33 -13.92 -17.75 51.34
N THR A 34 -14.18 -16.55 51.90
CA THR A 34 -14.34 -15.32 51.11
C THR A 34 -13.01 -14.84 50.46
N MET A 35 -11.88 -15.09 51.14
CA MET A 35 -10.56 -14.81 50.55
C MET A 35 -10.19 -15.80 49.46
N GLU A 36 -10.52 -17.07 49.62
CA GLU A 36 -10.28 -18.14 48.69
C GLU A 36 -11.13 -17.96 47.40
N THR A 37 -12.41 -17.63 47.55
CA THR A 37 -13.29 -17.28 46.41
C THR A 37 -12.82 -16.03 45.67
N LYS A 38 -12.38 -14.98 46.37
CA LYS A 38 -11.79 -13.82 45.73
C LYS A 38 -10.50 -14.13 44.97
N HIS A 39 -9.68 -15.03 45.49
CA HIS A 39 -8.43 -15.42 44.83
C HIS A 39 -8.71 -16.21 43.54
N THR A 40 -9.68 -17.14 43.59
CA THR A 40 -10.09 -17.89 42.39
C THR A 40 -10.75 -16.98 41.35
N GLU A 41 -11.60 -16.05 41.72
CA GLU A 41 -12.18 -15.05 40.84
C GLU A 41 -11.09 -14.16 40.16
N PHE A 42 -10.06 -13.78 40.93
CA PHE A 42 -8.93 -12.99 40.42
C PHE A 42 -8.08 -13.79 39.42
N GLU A 43 -7.83 -15.07 39.68
CA GLU A 43 -7.09 -15.93 38.75
C GLU A 43 -7.90 -16.22 37.47
N GLU A 44 -9.21 -16.44 37.57
CA GLU A 44 -10.09 -16.59 36.44
C GLU A 44 -10.14 -15.31 35.57
N MET A 45 -10.25 -14.14 36.21
CA MET A 45 -10.23 -12.85 35.54
C MET A 45 -8.89 -12.62 34.83
N ARG A 46 -7.76 -12.97 35.45
CA ARG A 46 -6.42 -12.87 34.88
C ARG A 46 -6.26 -13.80 33.67
N GLN A 47 -6.80 -15.00 33.76
CA GLN A 47 -6.81 -15.97 32.67
C GLN A 47 -7.67 -15.49 31.49
N GLN A 48 -8.86 -14.93 31.78
CA GLN A 48 -9.74 -14.34 30.77
C GLN A 48 -9.10 -13.12 30.09
N LEU A 49 -8.41 -12.26 30.85
CA LEU A 49 -7.63 -11.14 30.28
C LEU A 49 -6.49 -11.63 29.39
N GLY A 50 -5.81 -12.71 29.77
CA GLY A 50 -4.77 -13.33 28.92
C GLY A 50 -5.32 -13.86 27.60
N ILE A 51 -6.46 -14.54 27.65
CA ILE A 51 -7.15 -15.05 26.46
C ILE A 51 -7.64 -13.89 25.58
N LEU A 52 -8.21 -12.85 26.20
CA LEU A 52 -8.69 -11.66 25.48
C LEU A 52 -7.54 -10.91 24.81
N LYS A 53 -6.43 -10.73 25.53
CA LYS A 53 -5.22 -10.12 24.97
C LYS A 53 -4.69 -10.91 23.77
N ASN A 54 -4.56 -12.23 23.89
CA ASN A 54 -4.12 -13.09 22.77
C ASN A 54 -5.09 -13.05 21.59
N LYS A 55 -6.39 -12.95 21.82
CA LYS A 55 -7.39 -12.77 20.75
C LYS A 55 -7.25 -11.41 20.09
N LEU A 56 -7.03 -10.36 20.85
CA LEU A 56 -6.84 -9.00 20.34
C LEU A 56 -5.56 -8.90 19.51
N ASP A 57 -4.45 -9.45 20.01
CA ASP A 57 -3.17 -9.48 19.29
C ASP A 57 -3.28 -10.27 17.96
N ASN A 58 -4.01 -11.39 17.96
CA ASN A 58 -4.28 -12.15 16.75
C ASN A 58 -5.20 -11.39 15.76
N GLN A 59 -6.20 -10.66 16.27
CA GLN A 59 -7.08 -9.86 15.42
C GLN A 59 -6.34 -8.68 14.77
N THR A 60 -5.45 -8.02 15.51
CA THR A 60 -4.61 -6.94 14.95
C THR A 60 -3.67 -7.46 13.87
N LEU A 61 -3.01 -8.60 14.09
CA LEU A 61 -2.15 -9.24 13.09
C LEU A 61 -2.92 -9.64 11.81
N ILE A 62 -4.14 -10.18 11.96
CA ILE A 62 -4.98 -10.54 10.81
C ILE A 62 -5.43 -9.29 10.06
N ASN A 63 -5.84 -8.24 10.78
CA ASN A 63 -6.27 -6.97 10.21
C ASN A 63 -5.13 -6.31 9.42
N ASP A 64 -3.93 -6.23 9.97
CA ASP A 64 -2.72 -5.74 9.30
C ASP A 64 -2.44 -6.48 8.00
N LYS A 65 -2.51 -7.81 8.03
CA LYS A 65 -2.29 -8.64 6.84
C LYS A 65 -3.34 -8.38 5.77
N LEU A 66 -4.61 -8.25 6.15
CA LEU A 66 -5.70 -7.94 5.23
C LEU A 66 -5.56 -6.56 4.60
N ILE A 67 -5.16 -5.55 5.38
CA ILE A 67 -4.91 -4.20 4.89
C ILE A 67 -3.74 -4.20 3.90
N ARG A 68 -2.62 -4.83 4.23
CA ARG A 68 -1.47 -4.98 3.33
C ARG A 68 -1.84 -5.70 2.03
N GLN A 69 -2.67 -6.75 2.12
CA GLN A 69 -3.17 -7.46 0.94
C GLN A 69 -4.10 -6.59 0.08
N SER A 70 -4.94 -5.76 0.70
CA SER A 70 -5.76 -4.75 0.01
C SER A 70 -4.89 -3.73 -0.72
N MET A 71 -3.82 -3.23 -0.08
CA MET A 71 -2.85 -2.33 -0.71
C MET A 71 -2.19 -2.98 -1.93
N LEU A 72 -1.75 -4.25 -1.83
CA LEU A 72 -1.19 -4.99 -2.96
C LEU A 72 -2.18 -5.17 -4.11
N ASN A 73 -3.47 -5.39 -3.80
CA ASN A 73 -4.51 -5.48 -4.82
C ASN A 73 -4.68 -4.15 -5.57
N LYS A 74 -4.64 -3.02 -4.87
CA LYS A 74 -4.62 -1.68 -5.50
C LYS A 74 -3.41 -1.49 -6.42
N MET A 75 -2.24 -2.03 -6.04
CA MET A 75 -1.02 -2.00 -6.85
C MET A 75 -1.06 -2.94 -8.07
N SER A 76 -2.00 -3.87 -8.13
CA SER A 76 -2.18 -4.78 -9.26
C SER A 76 -2.41 -4.03 -10.58
N PHE A 77 -3.07 -2.87 -10.54
CA PHE A 77 -3.22 -1.98 -11.69
C PHE A 77 -1.87 -1.59 -12.31
N MET A 78 -0.88 -1.25 -11.49
CA MET A 78 0.46 -0.87 -11.98
C MET A 78 1.16 -2.00 -12.73
N LYS A 79 0.99 -3.25 -12.25
CA LYS A 79 1.55 -4.44 -12.93
C LYS A 79 0.85 -4.71 -14.26
N LYS A 80 -0.49 -4.62 -14.30
CA LYS A 80 -1.26 -4.76 -15.54
C LYS A 80 -0.86 -3.69 -16.55
N TYR A 81 -0.71 -2.44 -16.11
CA TYR A 81 -0.24 -1.34 -16.95
C TYR A 81 1.14 -1.64 -17.56
N THR A 82 2.09 -2.13 -16.78
CA THR A 82 3.43 -2.49 -17.29
C THR A 82 3.34 -3.56 -18.38
N TRP A 83 2.54 -4.60 -18.20
CA TRP A 83 2.34 -5.64 -19.23
C TRP A 83 1.70 -5.09 -20.51
N VAL A 84 0.68 -4.25 -20.37
CA VAL A 84 0.04 -3.59 -21.52
C VAL A 84 1.04 -2.69 -22.23
N SER A 85 1.89 -1.97 -21.50
CA SER A 85 2.94 -1.12 -22.10
C SER A 85 3.93 -1.91 -22.94
N PHE A 86 4.32 -3.12 -22.50
CA PHE A 86 5.18 -4.00 -23.33
C PHE A 86 4.48 -4.48 -24.61
N LEU A 87 3.20 -4.83 -24.54
CA LEU A 87 2.41 -5.21 -25.71
C LEU A 87 2.29 -4.05 -26.71
N VAL A 88 1.97 -2.87 -26.21
CA VAL A 88 1.86 -1.64 -27.02
C VAL A 88 3.21 -1.29 -27.64
N LEU A 89 4.34 -1.50 -26.93
CA LEU A 89 5.68 -1.26 -27.46
C LEU A 89 5.97 -2.11 -28.70
N LEU A 90 5.62 -3.40 -28.70
CA LEU A 90 5.78 -4.26 -29.88
C LEU A 90 4.96 -3.78 -31.07
N PHE A 91 3.70 -3.36 -30.82
CA PHE A 91 2.85 -2.78 -31.83
C PHE A 91 3.43 -1.47 -32.40
N ILE A 92 3.98 -0.61 -31.54
CA ILE A 92 4.64 0.64 -31.96
C ILE A 92 5.85 0.34 -32.83
N TYR A 93 6.67 -0.65 -32.52
CA TYR A 93 7.83 -1.01 -33.37
C TYR A 93 7.40 -1.39 -34.75
N TYR A 94 6.36 -2.23 -34.88
CA TYR A 94 5.83 -2.61 -36.17
C TYR A 94 5.28 -1.39 -36.96
N ALA A 95 4.46 -0.57 -36.28
CA ALA A 95 3.86 0.62 -36.92
C ALA A 95 4.91 1.63 -37.37
N TYR A 96 5.99 1.84 -36.59
CA TYR A 96 7.08 2.74 -37.02
C TYR A 96 7.96 2.16 -38.13
N TYR A 97 8.10 0.84 -38.17
CA TYR A 97 8.77 0.17 -39.28
C TYR A 97 8.02 0.39 -40.61
N GLU A 98 6.71 0.16 -40.62
CA GLU A 98 5.86 0.41 -41.78
C GLU A 98 5.84 1.91 -42.16
N ALA A 99 5.72 2.79 -41.19
CA ALA A 99 5.76 4.23 -41.42
C ALA A 99 7.09 4.69 -42.04
N ARG A 100 8.20 4.07 -41.63
CA ARG A 100 9.53 4.35 -42.23
C ARG A 100 9.57 4.00 -43.70
N GLU A 101 9.04 2.84 -44.11
CA GLU A 101 8.99 2.42 -45.53
C GLU A 101 8.08 3.35 -46.36
N ILE A 102 6.91 3.71 -45.84
CA ILE A 102 5.92 4.54 -46.56
C ILE A 102 6.40 5.99 -46.72
N PHE A 103 7.02 6.55 -45.68
CA PHE A 103 7.39 7.97 -45.62
C PHE A 103 8.89 8.23 -45.80
N ASN A 104 9.68 7.24 -46.19
CA ASN A 104 11.12 7.32 -46.34
C ASN A 104 11.85 7.94 -45.14
N LEU A 105 11.44 7.58 -43.91
CA LEU A 105 12.09 8.09 -42.71
C LEU A 105 13.50 7.51 -42.56
N SER A 106 14.41 8.32 -42.01
CA SER A 106 15.80 7.94 -41.78
C SER A 106 15.92 6.75 -40.78
N TRP A 107 16.87 5.83 -41.05
CA TRP A 107 17.22 4.74 -40.11
C TRP A 107 17.67 5.25 -38.74
N TRP A 108 18.31 6.41 -38.70
CA TRP A 108 18.73 7.05 -37.46
C TRP A 108 17.52 7.48 -36.59
N PHE A 109 16.50 8.05 -37.22
CA PHE A 109 15.27 8.44 -36.55
C PHE A 109 14.52 7.21 -35.99
N TYR A 110 14.40 6.15 -36.83
CA TYR A 110 13.77 4.90 -36.38
C TYR A 110 14.53 4.29 -35.21
N GLY A 111 15.85 4.14 -35.30
CA GLY A 111 16.68 3.57 -34.23
C GLY A 111 16.61 4.38 -32.94
N ALA A 112 16.68 5.70 -33.01
CA ALA A 112 16.54 6.57 -31.85
C ALA A 112 15.18 6.43 -31.19
N THR A 113 14.10 6.38 -31.97
CA THR A 113 12.73 6.19 -31.47
C THR A 113 12.58 4.86 -30.76
N VAL A 114 13.09 3.76 -31.32
CA VAL A 114 13.09 2.44 -30.69
C VAL A 114 13.82 2.46 -29.34
N ILE A 115 15.01 3.07 -29.28
CA ILE A 115 15.81 3.17 -28.06
C ILE A 115 15.07 3.99 -27.00
N ILE A 116 14.53 5.15 -27.36
CA ILE A 116 13.80 6.04 -26.44
C ILE A 116 12.58 5.33 -25.86
N MET A 117 11.79 4.67 -26.70
CA MET A 117 10.58 3.97 -26.29
C MET A 117 10.90 2.76 -25.41
N THR A 118 11.91 1.96 -25.77
CA THR A 118 12.37 0.83 -24.95
C THR A 118 12.81 1.30 -23.57
N PHE A 119 13.66 2.32 -23.54
CA PHE A 119 14.16 2.87 -22.28
C PHE A 119 13.02 3.38 -21.39
N SER A 120 12.03 4.08 -21.97
CA SER A 120 10.87 4.60 -21.24
C SER A 120 10.06 3.46 -20.60
N VAL A 121 9.72 2.40 -21.34
CA VAL A 121 8.95 1.26 -20.84
C VAL A 121 9.73 0.47 -19.79
N CYS A 122 11.03 0.25 -20.01
CA CYS A 122 11.89 -0.43 -19.03
C CYS A 122 12.02 0.38 -17.73
N PHE A 123 12.12 1.70 -17.82
CA PHE A 123 12.20 2.58 -16.66
C PHE A 123 10.88 2.60 -15.88
N ASP A 124 9.74 2.64 -16.57
CA ASP A 124 8.42 2.50 -15.93
C ASP A 124 8.24 1.13 -15.27
N ALA A 125 8.70 0.06 -15.91
CA ALA A 125 8.71 -1.29 -15.31
C ALA A 125 9.56 -1.35 -14.04
N TYR A 126 10.72 -0.70 -14.04
CA TYR A 126 11.60 -0.60 -12.87
C TYR A 126 10.93 0.16 -11.72
N ILE A 127 10.28 1.31 -12.01
CA ILE A 127 9.54 2.09 -10.99
C ILE A 127 8.40 1.27 -10.39
N ASN A 128 7.68 0.49 -11.21
CA ASN A 128 6.50 -0.28 -10.80
C ASN A 128 6.83 -1.63 -10.16
N ARG A 129 8.12 -1.99 -10.03
CA ARG A 129 8.54 -3.23 -9.40
C ARG A 129 8.38 -3.13 -7.88
N VAL A 130 7.49 -3.96 -7.34
CA VAL A 130 7.29 -4.12 -5.90
C VAL A 130 7.42 -5.59 -5.56
N ASP A 131 8.27 -5.90 -4.59
CA ASP A 131 8.37 -7.23 -4.03
C ASP A 131 7.19 -7.48 -3.09
N LYS A 132 6.41 -8.54 -3.40
CA LYS A 132 5.20 -8.86 -2.63
C LYS A 132 5.52 -9.41 -1.26
N GLU A 133 6.57 -10.23 -1.14
CA GLU A 133 6.94 -10.87 0.11
C GLU A 133 7.52 -9.85 1.08
N GLU A 134 8.39 -8.98 0.60
CA GLU A 134 8.94 -7.88 1.39
C GLU A 134 7.85 -6.90 1.85
N PHE A 135 6.88 -6.60 1.00
CA PHE A 135 5.76 -5.71 1.34
C PHE A 135 4.80 -6.33 2.36
N LEU A 136 4.54 -7.65 2.30
CA LEU A 136 3.62 -8.34 3.21
C LEU A 136 4.24 -8.59 4.58
N ASN A 137 5.53 -8.95 4.62
CA ASN A 137 6.22 -9.41 5.82
C ASN A 137 7.23 -8.37 6.37
N GLY A 138 7.52 -7.33 5.59
CA GLY A 138 8.49 -6.30 5.94
C GLY A 138 7.94 -5.21 6.87
N ASP A 139 8.84 -4.30 7.27
CA ASP A 139 8.50 -3.14 8.09
C ASP A 139 7.59 -2.15 7.32
N LEU A 140 6.57 -1.62 8.00
CA LEU A 140 5.64 -0.59 7.49
C LEU A 140 6.39 0.68 7.07
N ILE A 141 7.42 1.05 7.80
CA ILE A 141 8.26 2.23 7.49
C ILE A 141 9.00 2.02 6.18
N ALA A 142 9.59 0.84 5.96
CA ALA A 142 10.26 0.50 4.71
C ALA A 142 9.29 0.53 3.52
N ALA A 143 8.07 -0.02 3.69
CA ALA A 143 7.03 0.03 2.67
C ALA A 143 6.60 1.47 2.33
N SER A 144 6.43 2.35 3.32
CA SER A 144 6.12 3.78 3.13
C SER A 144 7.23 4.49 2.35
N LEU A 145 8.49 4.28 2.73
CA LEU A 145 9.65 4.85 2.03
C LEU A 145 9.73 4.39 0.57
N GLN A 146 9.46 3.11 0.30
CA GLN A 146 9.41 2.56 -1.05
C GLN A 146 8.32 3.27 -1.89
N MET A 147 7.11 3.46 -1.34
CA MET A 147 6.02 4.16 -2.01
C MET A 147 6.36 5.64 -2.29
N GLN A 148 6.98 6.33 -1.34
CA GLN A 148 7.44 7.70 -1.53
C GLN A 148 8.52 7.80 -2.61
N ARG A 149 9.46 6.84 -2.65
CA ARG A 149 10.48 6.74 -3.70
C ARG A 149 9.84 6.56 -5.08
N MET A 150 8.88 5.64 -5.20
CA MET A 150 8.13 5.43 -6.46
C MET A 150 7.42 6.70 -6.92
N LYS A 151 6.77 7.43 -6.01
CA LYS A 151 6.10 8.71 -6.30
C LYS A 151 7.10 9.76 -6.83
N LYS A 152 8.28 9.88 -6.21
CA LYS A 152 9.33 10.81 -6.65
C LYS A 152 9.92 10.43 -8.01
N LEU A 153 10.21 9.14 -8.22
CA LEU A 153 10.76 8.64 -9.49
C LEU A 153 9.77 8.84 -10.64
N ARG A 154 8.48 8.59 -10.42
CA ARG A 154 7.43 8.79 -11.41
C ARG A 154 7.29 10.27 -11.83
N LYS A 155 7.42 11.20 -10.86
CA LYS A 155 7.46 12.64 -11.19
C LYS A 155 8.67 13.00 -12.05
N LYS A 156 9.84 12.42 -11.75
CA LYS A 156 11.06 12.63 -12.57
C LYS A 156 10.91 12.01 -13.95
N SER A 157 10.33 10.81 -14.07
CA SER A 157 10.03 10.15 -15.34
C SER A 157 9.14 11.01 -16.23
N LEU A 158 8.06 11.58 -15.66
CA LEU A 158 7.17 12.47 -16.40
C LEU A 158 7.90 13.70 -16.95
N LEU A 159 8.70 14.37 -16.11
CA LEU A 159 9.48 15.55 -16.55
C LEU A 159 10.46 15.19 -17.66
N CYS A 160 11.19 14.08 -17.53
CA CYS A 160 12.11 13.60 -18.54
C CYS A 160 11.37 13.25 -19.84
N GLY A 161 10.21 12.58 -19.74
CA GLY A 161 9.38 12.23 -20.89
C GLY A 161 8.89 13.46 -21.64
N ILE A 162 8.43 14.52 -20.95
CA ILE A 162 8.03 15.78 -21.57
C ILE A 162 9.21 16.43 -22.31
N SER A 163 10.40 16.47 -21.68
CA SER A 163 11.60 17.03 -22.31
C SER A 163 12.00 16.28 -23.60
N ILE A 164 11.94 14.95 -23.57
CA ILE A 164 12.21 14.11 -24.74
C ILE A 164 11.17 14.37 -25.83
N LEU A 165 9.89 14.45 -25.51
CA LEU A 165 8.81 14.73 -26.46
C LEU A 165 9.00 16.10 -27.14
N THR A 166 9.42 17.12 -26.40
CA THR A 166 9.66 18.47 -26.91
C THR A 166 10.75 18.48 -27.99
N ILE A 167 11.73 17.58 -27.92
CA ILE A 167 12.81 17.46 -28.93
C ILE A 167 12.37 16.51 -30.06
N TRP A 168 11.71 15.41 -29.70
CA TRP A 168 11.35 14.35 -30.65
C TRP A 168 10.28 14.79 -31.68
N ILE A 169 9.26 15.59 -31.22
CA ILE A 169 8.19 16.05 -32.14
C ILE A 169 8.72 16.93 -33.26
N PRO A 170 9.52 18.00 -33.03
CA PRO A 170 10.13 18.76 -34.11
C PRO A 170 11.00 17.91 -35.06
N TRP A 171 11.75 16.94 -34.47
CA TRP A 171 12.56 16.04 -35.31
C TRP A 171 11.68 15.19 -36.20
N LEU A 172 10.58 14.63 -35.73
CA LEU A 172 9.60 13.90 -36.53
C LEU A 172 9.04 14.78 -37.65
N CYS A 173 8.71 16.05 -37.39
CA CYS A 173 8.20 16.98 -38.40
C CYS A 173 9.22 17.20 -39.52
N VAL A 174 10.49 17.37 -39.19
CA VAL A 174 11.58 17.55 -40.16
C VAL A 174 11.78 16.28 -41.00
N GLU A 175 11.77 15.09 -40.36
CA GLU A 175 11.91 13.81 -41.06
C GLU A 175 10.75 13.58 -42.05
N LEU A 176 9.52 13.86 -41.65
CA LEU A 176 8.34 13.74 -42.52
C LEU A 176 8.39 14.73 -43.66
N TYR A 177 8.83 15.99 -43.44
CA TYR A 177 8.98 17.01 -44.47
C TYR A 177 9.99 16.56 -45.52
N ASN A 178 11.14 16.04 -45.10
CA ASN A 178 12.19 15.55 -45.99
C ASN A 178 11.76 14.24 -46.70
N GLY A 179 11.18 13.29 -45.98
CA GLY A 179 10.78 12.00 -46.51
C GLY A 179 9.67 12.05 -47.55
N LEU A 180 8.77 13.04 -47.46
CA LEU A 180 7.73 13.30 -48.45
C LEU A 180 8.24 14.09 -49.67
N GLY A 181 9.52 14.45 -49.70
CA GLY A 181 10.15 15.17 -50.82
C GLY A 181 9.77 16.64 -50.91
N LEU A 182 9.12 17.23 -49.91
CA LEU A 182 8.66 18.62 -49.91
C LEU A 182 9.84 19.60 -50.00
N ALA A 183 11.01 19.25 -49.48
CA ALA A 183 12.25 20.01 -49.60
C ALA A 183 12.69 20.17 -51.08
N ASN A 184 12.31 19.23 -51.97
CA ASN A 184 12.68 19.20 -53.39
C ASN A 184 11.49 19.57 -54.30
N GLY A 185 10.44 20.23 -53.81
CA GLY A 185 9.29 20.66 -54.58
C GLY A 185 8.26 19.57 -54.88
N GLY A 186 8.22 18.51 -54.09
CA GLY A 186 7.23 17.42 -54.19
C GLY A 186 5.79 17.88 -54.00
N GLU A 187 4.84 17.23 -54.70
CA GLU A 187 3.40 17.60 -54.72
C GLU A 187 2.60 17.10 -53.51
N ASN A 188 3.25 16.42 -52.54
CA ASN A 188 2.59 15.75 -51.42
C ASN A 188 2.22 16.69 -50.22
N THR A 189 2.06 17.98 -50.51
CA THR A 189 1.78 19.01 -49.49
C THR A 189 0.48 18.74 -48.74
N SER A 190 -0.57 18.31 -49.43
CA SER A 190 -1.86 17.97 -48.82
C SER A 190 -1.77 16.77 -47.85
N LEU A 191 -0.97 15.76 -48.23
CA LEU A 191 -0.70 14.60 -47.38
C LEU A 191 0.01 15.00 -46.07
N PHE A 192 1.05 15.87 -46.22
CA PHE A 192 1.79 16.38 -45.06
C PHE A 192 0.87 17.12 -44.06
N TYR A 193 0.04 18.05 -44.55
CA TYR A 193 -0.90 18.77 -43.71
C TYR A 193 -1.92 17.82 -43.05
N GLY A 194 -2.46 16.84 -43.77
CA GLY A 194 -3.34 15.82 -43.22
C GLY A 194 -2.71 15.03 -42.08
N MET A 195 -1.44 14.65 -42.25
CA MET A 195 -0.67 13.95 -41.21
C MET A 195 -0.38 14.84 -39.99
N MET A 196 -0.06 16.14 -40.21
CA MET A 196 0.15 17.07 -39.09
C MET A 196 -1.11 17.28 -38.27
N VAL A 197 -2.27 17.40 -38.92
CA VAL A 197 -3.56 17.50 -38.22
C VAL A 197 -3.87 16.20 -37.43
N GLY A 198 -3.67 15.04 -38.06
CA GLY A 198 -3.88 13.74 -37.41
C GLY A 198 -2.92 13.53 -36.23
N ALA A 199 -1.63 13.90 -36.40
CA ALA A 199 -0.63 13.84 -35.35
C ALA A 199 -0.98 14.80 -34.17
N GLY A 200 -1.49 16.00 -34.48
CA GLY A 200 -1.94 16.96 -33.48
C GLY A 200 -3.10 16.42 -32.64
N ILE A 201 -4.12 15.84 -33.28
CA ILE A 201 -5.25 15.20 -32.57
C ILE A 201 -4.74 14.01 -31.72
N GLY A 202 -3.91 13.15 -32.29
CA GLY A 202 -3.32 12.02 -31.59
C GLY A 202 -2.50 12.42 -30.38
N LEU A 203 -1.73 13.52 -30.49
CA LEU A 203 -0.94 14.07 -29.40
C LEU A 203 -1.83 14.57 -28.25
N VAL A 204 -2.88 15.32 -28.54
CA VAL A 204 -3.83 15.81 -27.52
C VAL A 204 -4.48 14.64 -26.79
N MET A 205 -4.96 13.62 -27.50
CA MET A 205 -5.55 12.42 -26.94
C MET A 205 -4.53 11.65 -26.10
N GLY A 206 -3.32 11.45 -26.63
CA GLY A 206 -2.24 10.74 -25.94
C GLY A 206 -1.82 11.43 -24.63
N VAL A 207 -1.68 12.75 -24.64
CA VAL A 207 -1.39 13.54 -23.45
C VAL A 207 -2.51 13.45 -22.41
N ALA A 208 -3.77 13.53 -22.83
CA ALA A 208 -4.93 13.40 -21.92
C ALA A 208 -4.96 12.03 -21.24
N ILE A 209 -4.78 10.95 -22.00
CA ILE A 209 -4.70 9.58 -21.46
C ILE A 209 -3.48 9.42 -20.55
N GLY A 210 -2.32 9.94 -20.94
CA GLY A 210 -1.09 9.89 -20.15
C GLY A 210 -1.23 10.59 -18.79
N ILE A 211 -1.82 11.79 -18.78
CA ILE A 211 -2.13 12.53 -17.55
C ILE A 211 -3.12 11.76 -16.68
N TRP A 212 -4.16 11.21 -17.25
CA TRP A 212 -5.15 10.40 -16.51
C TRP A 212 -4.51 9.20 -15.83
N ILE A 213 -3.70 8.42 -16.55
CA ILE A 213 -2.96 7.28 -16.00
C ILE A 213 -2.01 7.73 -14.89
N TYR A 214 -1.25 8.81 -15.11
CA TYR A 214 -0.33 9.38 -14.14
C TYR A 214 -1.06 9.78 -12.85
N LEU A 215 -2.16 10.51 -12.95
CA LEU A 215 -2.96 10.94 -11.78
C LEU A 215 -3.56 9.74 -11.05
N HIS A 216 -4.05 8.75 -11.78
CA HIS A 216 -4.60 7.53 -11.18
C HIS A 216 -3.53 6.76 -10.38
N MET A 217 -2.34 6.57 -10.94
CA MET A 217 -1.21 5.93 -10.23
C MET A 217 -0.73 6.73 -9.02
N GLN A 218 -0.69 8.07 -9.11
CA GLN A 218 -0.32 8.95 -8.00
C GLN A 218 -1.35 8.88 -6.86
N ARG A 219 -2.63 8.78 -7.20
CA ARG A 219 -3.72 8.62 -6.24
C ARG A 219 -3.59 7.31 -5.48
N ILE A 220 -3.36 6.18 -6.19
CA ILE A 220 -3.11 4.87 -5.57
C ILE A 220 -1.94 4.93 -4.59
N ASN A 221 -0.80 5.53 -4.99
CA ASN A 221 0.36 5.66 -4.11
C ASN A 221 0.07 6.52 -2.87
N SER A 222 -0.68 7.61 -3.03
CA SER A 222 -1.05 8.49 -1.91
C SER A 222 -2.00 7.82 -0.93
N ASP A 223 -2.95 7.03 -1.44
CA ASP A 223 -3.89 6.27 -0.60
C ASP A 223 -3.19 5.17 0.21
N ILE A 224 -2.20 4.50 -0.41
CA ILE A 224 -1.39 3.49 0.29
C ILE A 224 -0.55 4.15 1.40
N ILE A 225 0.11 5.28 1.12
CA ILE A 225 0.90 6.01 2.12
C ILE A 225 0.01 6.43 3.30
N LYS A 226 -1.19 6.98 3.04
CA LYS A 226 -2.13 7.36 4.10
C LYS A 226 -2.53 6.16 4.97
N GLN A 227 -2.84 5.01 4.36
CA GLN A 227 -3.21 3.80 5.09
C GLN A 227 -2.04 3.30 5.97
N ILE A 228 -0.80 3.40 5.50
CA ILE A 228 0.38 3.05 6.29
C ILE A 228 0.55 4.02 7.48
N ASP A 229 0.39 5.33 7.25
CA ASP A 229 0.51 6.35 8.31
C ASP A 229 -0.59 6.18 9.39
N GLU A 230 -1.80 5.79 9.01
CA GLU A 230 -2.90 5.49 9.93
C GLU A 230 -2.57 4.27 10.81
N LEU A 231 -2.08 3.18 10.21
CA LEU A 231 -1.67 1.98 10.95
C LEU A 231 -0.52 2.23 11.93
N THR A 232 0.44 3.09 11.54
CA THR A 232 1.58 3.42 12.41
C THR A 232 1.14 4.23 13.63
N LYS A 233 0.14 5.10 13.49
CA LYS A 233 -0.41 5.90 14.60
C LYS A 233 -1.27 5.11 15.58
N GLU A 234 -1.90 4.01 15.12
CA GLU A 234 -2.69 3.13 16.00
C GLU A 234 -1.80 2.21 16.86
N THR A 235 -0.52 2.08 16.48
CA THR A 235 0.46 1.24 17.19
C THR A 235 1.34 2.01 18.20
N GLU A 236 1.33 3.35 18.17
CA GLU A 236 1.94 4.23 19.19
C GLU A 236 0.95 4.53 20.33
#